data_cb79e19decd7b6776b1cb99003c5d56c
#
_entry.id   cb79e19decd7b6776b1cb99003c5d56c
#
_cell.length_a   1.000
_cell.length_b   1.000
_cell.length_c   1.000
_cell.angle_alpha   90.00
_cell.angle_beta   90.00
_cell.angle_gamma   90.00
#
_symmetry.space_group_name_H-M   'P 1'
#
loop_
_entity.id
_entity.type
_entity.pdbx_description
1 polymer ?
#
loop_
_entity_poly.entity_id
_entity_poly.type
_entity_poly.pdbx_seq_one_letter_code
_entity_poly.pdbx_strand_id
1 'polypeptide(L)'
;DFRIVVGAGRTQPYAASVFNISAMSFGSLSANAIRALNEGARRGGFYHDTGEGSISPYHLENGGDLVWEIGSGYFGCRDAGGRFDPVRFAEQAARPQVRMIEVKLSQGAKPGHGGVLPAAKVSAEIAATRGVPVGVECVSPASHSAFSTPIGLLEFVARLRELSGGKPVGFKLAIGHPWEWFGIAKAMHESASLA
;
A
#
# COMPACT_ATOMS: atom_id res chain seq x y z
N ASP A 1 -20.87 2.35 -17.14
CA ASP A 1 -19.84 2.59 -16.13
C ASP A 1 -18.51 2.02 -16.63
N PHE A 2 -17.58 2.90 -17.02
CA PHE A 2 -16.29 2.45 -17.57
C PHE A 2 -15.40 1.92 -16.46
N ARG A 3 -14.85 0.70 -16.63
CA ARG A 3 -13.96 0.05 -15.68
C ARG A 3 -12.68 -0.43 -16.37
N ILE A 4 -11.59 -0.40 -15.64
CA ILE A 4 -10.31 -0.99 -16.05
C ILE A 4 -10.10 -2.26 -15.24
N VAL A 5 -9.89 -3.39 -15.92
CA VAL A 5 -9.62 -4.66 -15.23
C VAL A 5 -8.12 -4.74 -14.93
N VAL A 6 -7.79 -4.52 -13.65
CA VAL A 6 -6.42 -4.69 -13.14
C VAL A 6 -6.20 -6.16 -12.82
N GLY A 7 -5.07 -6.72 -13.26
CA GLY A 7 -4.77 -8.14 -13.11
C GLY A 7 -5.61 -9.04 -14.02
N ALA A 8 -5.96 -8.58 -15.23
CA ALA A 8 -6.64 -9.41 -16.23
C ALA A 8 -5.85 -10.72 -16.47
N GLY A 9 -6.57 -11.85 -16.48
CA GLY A 9 -5.94 -13.18 -16.57
C GLY A 9 -5.33 -13.72 -15.28
N ARG A 10 -5.41 -12.99 -14.17
CA ARG A 10 -4.99 -13.44 -12.83
C ARG A 10 -6.15 -14.08 -12.07
N THR A 11 -5.84 -14.73 -10.94
CA THR A 11 -6.82 -15.47 -10.12
C THR A 11 -7.89 -14.57 -9.51
N GLN A 12 -7.52 -13.34 -9.12
CA GLN A 12 -8.43 -12.37 -8.49
C GLN A 12 -8.32 -11.00 -9.19
N PRO A 13 -8.80 -10.85 -10.43
CA PRO A 13 -8.77 -9.54 -11.10
C PRO A 13 -9.72 -8.56 -10.40
N TYR A 14 -9.41 -7.26 -10.48
CA TYR A 14 -10.25 -6.20 -9.94
C TYR A 14 -10.68 -5.21 -11.04
N ALA A 15 -12.00 -5.00 -11.15
CA ALA A 15 -12.58 -4.02 -12.08
C ALA A 15 -12.60 -2.63 -11.43
N ALA A 16 -11.50 -1.90 -11.56
CA ALA A 16 -11.32 -0.57 -10.98
C ALA A 16 -12.08 0.50 -11.75
N SER A 17 -12.61 1.50 -11.05
CA SER A 17 -13.09 2.75 -11.64
C SER A 17 -11.92 3.55 -12.21
N VAL A 18 -12.20 4.48 -13.13
CA VAL A 18 -11.20 5.50 -13.55
C VAL A 18 -11.01 6.58 -12.51
N PHE A 19 -11.99 6.80 -11.65
CA PHE A 19 -11.93 7.71 -10.50
C PHE A 19 -11.81 6.91 -9.21
N ASN A 20 -10.80 7.20 -8.40
CA ASN A 20 -10.55 6.50 -7.14
C ASN A 20 -10.00 7.48 -6.09
N ILE A 21 -10.02 7.09 -4.82
CA ILE A 21 -9.41 7.87 -3.73
C ILE A 21 -7.97 7.41 -3.56
N SER A 22 -7.03 8.35 -3.70
CA SER A 22 -5.61 8.09 -3.51
C SER A 22 -5.25 7.83 -2.05
N ALA A 23 -3.99 7.53 -1.79
CA ALA A 23 -3.43 7.17 -0.50
C ALA A 23 -3.77 8.16 0.64
N MET A 24 -4.62 7.73 1.57
CA MET A 24 -5.10 8.52 2.70
C MET A 24 -4.94 7.73 4.01
N SER A 25 -3.84 7.96 4.72
CA SER A 25 -3.52 7.18 5.93
C SER A 25 -4.21 7.74 7.18
N PHE A 26 -4.66 6.82 8.04
CA PHE A 26 -5.05 7.16 9.40
C PHE A 26 -3.83 7.61 10.21
N GLY A 27 -3.97 8.74 10.89
CA GLY A 27 -2.89 9.42 11.59
C GLY A 27 -2.33 10.62 10.82
N SER A 28 -2.29 10.58 9.48
CA SER A 28 -2.17 11.79 8.66
C SER A 28 -3.52 12.48 8.56
N LEU A 29 -4.59 11.71 8.40
CA LEU A 29 -5.98 12.17 8.44
C LEU A 29 -6.68 11.66 9.71
N SER A 30 -7.76 12.34 10.10
CA SER A 30 -8.61 11.96 11.23
C SER A 30 -9.47 10.72 10.92
N ALA A 31 -9.95 10.05 11.96
CA ALA A 31 -10.92 8.96 11.84
C ALA A 31 -12.14 9.33 11.00
N ASN A 32 -12.71 10.52 11.23
CA ASN A 32 -13.89 10.99 10.51
C ASN A 32 -13.60 11.22 9.02
N ALA A 33 -12.41 11.72 8.67
CA ALA A 33 -12.01 11.86 7.27
C ALA A 33 -11.89 10.50 6.57
N ILE A 34 -11.26 9.53 7.22
CA ILE A 34 -11.14 8.17 6.68
C ILE A 34 -12.52 7.52 6.48
N ARG A 35 -13.42 7.64 7.47
CA ARG A 35 -14.80 7.14 7.36
C ARG A 35 -15.55 7.77 6.17
N ALA A 36 -15.49 9.09 6.05
CA ALA A 36 -16.16 9.80 4.95
C ALA A 36 -15.64 9.37 3.59
N LEU A 37 -14.32 9.23 3.44
CA LEU A 37 -13.69 8.79 2.21
C LEU A 37 -14.07 7.34 1.87
N ASN A 38 -14.03 6.42 2.84
CA ASN A 38 -14.39 5.03 2.58
C ASN A 38 -15.88 4.86 2.26
N GLU A 39 -16.76 5.62 2.94
CA GLU A 39 -18.19 5.64 2.60
C GLU A 39 -18.42 6.20 1.20
N GLY A 40 -17.71 7.25 0.81
CA GLY A 40 -17.74 7.79 -0.55
C GLY A 40 -17.30 6.76 -1.59
N ALA A 41 -16.21 6.03 -1.30
CA ALA A 41 -15.71 4.95 -2.15
C ALA A 41 -16.77 3.84 -2.34
N ARG A 42 -17.39 3.40 -1.24
CA ARG A 42 -18.44 2.40 -1.27
C ARG A 42 -19.64 2.84 -2.12
N ARG A 43 -20.14 4.06 -1.90
CA ARG A 43 -21.29 4.60 -2.66
C ARG A 43 -20.98 4.81 -4.13
N GLY A 44 -19.77 5.28 -4.42
CA GLY A 44 -19.33 5.55 -5.80
C GLY A 44 -18.85 4.30 -6.55
N GLY A 45 -18.70 3.17 -5.87
CA GLY A 45 -18.20 1.93 -6.47
C GLY A 45 -16.75 2.04 -6.97
N PHE A 46 -15.89 2.76 -6.23
CA PHE A 46 -14.46 2.90 -6.51
C PHE A 46 -13.64 2.54 -5.26
N TYR A 47 -12.32 2.41 -5.40
CA TYR A 47 -11.49 2.06 -4.25
C TYR A 47 -11.02 3.29 -3.46
N HIS A 48 -10.68 3.03 -2.20
CA HIS A 48 -9.97 3.92 -1.29
C HIS A 48 -8.59 3.31 -1.00
N ASP A 49 -7.53 4.00 -1.37
CA ASP A 49 -6.18 3.60 -1.02
C ASP A 49 -5.89 4.01 0.44
N THR A 50 -5.39 3.05 1.23
CA THR A 50 -5.21 3.20 2.67
C THR A 50 -4.08 4.16 3.05
N GLY A 51 -3.17 4.46 2.13
CA GLY A 51 -1.88 5.05 2.47
C GLY A 51 -0.99 4.10 3.31
N GLU A 52 0.25 4.50 3.53
CA GLU A 52 1.28 3.66 4.16
C GLU A 52 1.08 3.36 5.66
N GLY A 53 0.09 3.99 6.30
CA GLY A 53 -0.19 3.87 7.74
C GLY A 53 -0.89 2.58 8.17
N SER A 54 -0.99 1.57 7.32
CA SER A 54 -1.76 0.34 7.51
C SER A 54 -3.28 0.53 7.37
N ILE A 55 -4.00 -0.58 7.42
CA ILE A 55 -5.46 -0.61 7.41
C ILE A 55 -5.97 -0.30 8.83
N SER A 56 -6.61 0.84 9.02
CA SER A 56 -7.24 1.18 10.29
C SER A 56 -8.65 0.60 10.39
N PRO A 57 -9.24 0.50 11.61
CA PRO A 57 -10.64 0.15 11.76
C PRO A 57 -11.57 1.04 10.93
N TYR A 58 -11.22 2.32 10.80
CA TYR A 58 -12.01 3.32 10.06
C TYR A 58 -12.02 3.12 8.55
N HIS A 59 -11.00 2.48 7.97
CA HIS A 59 -11.00 2.04 6.58
C HIS A 59 -11.98 0.88 6.35
N LEU A 60 -12.31 0.12 7.39
CA LEU A 60 -13.12 -1.10 7.31
C LEU A 60 -14.61 -0.86 7.60
N GLU A 61 -14.95 0.15 8.40
CA GLU A 61 -16.30 0.36 8.93
C GLU A 61 -17.39 0.41 7.86
N ASN A 62 -17.14 1.05 6.74
CA ASN A 62 -18.16 1.27 5.71
C ASN A 62 -18.15 0.22 4.59
N GLY A 63 -17.19 -0.68 4.56
CA GLY A 63 -17.16 -1.78 3.60
C GLY A 63 -16.77 -1.39 2.16
N GLY A 64 -16.20 -0.20 1.95
CA GLY A 64 -15.68 0.22 0.65
C GLY A 64 -14.43 -0.57 0.25
N ASP A 65 -14.26 -0.81 -1.05
CA ASP A 65 -13.09 -1.50 -1.60
C ASP A 65 -11.79 -0.75 -1.24
N LEU A 66 -10.75 -1.50 -0.87
CA LEU A 66 -9.47 -0.95 -0.47
C LEU A 66 -8.36 -1.37 -1.43
N VAL A 67 -7.46 -0.43 -1.71
CA VAL A 67 -6.08 -0.73 -2.10
C VAL A 67 -5.22 -0.58 -0.86
N TRP A 68 -4.53 -1.63 -0.44
CA TRP A 68 -3.65 -1.57 0.71
C TRP A 68 -2.25 -1.16 0.30
N GLU A 69 -1.85 0.05 0.72
CA GLU A 69 -0.52 0.58 0.43
C GLU A 69 0.52 0.05 1.44
N ILE A 70 1.60 -0.51 0.92
CA ILE A 70 2.75 -1.00 1.67
C ILE A 70 3.92 -0.03 1.49
N GLY A 71 4.21 0.75 2.52
CA GLY A 71 5.38 1.63 2.55
C GLY A 71 6.63 0.91 3.08
N SER A 72 7.76 1.59 3.04
CA SER A 72 9.07 1.10 3.52
C SER A 72 9.12 0.82 5.02
N GLY A 73 8.16 1.34 5.80
CA GLY A 73 7.98 1.05 7.22
C GLY A 73 7.21 -0.25 7.49
N TYR A 74 6.61 -0.87 6.46
CA TYR A 74 5.79 -2.10 6.55
C TYR A 74 4.72 -2.07 7.64
N PHE A 75 4.13 -0.90 7.90
CA PHE A 75 3.10 -0.77 8.93
C PHE A 75 1.92 -1.70 8.65
N GLY A 76 1.51 -2.43 9.69
CA GLY A 76 0.47 -3.46 9.60
C GLY A 76 0.97 -4.84 9.16
N CYS A 77 2.17 -4.95 8.59
CA CYS A 77 2.80 -6.23 8.21
C CYS A 77 4.30 -6.26 8.52
N ARG A 78 4.69 -5.73 9.69
CA ARG A 78 6.09 -5.69 10.13
C ARG A 78 6.36 -6.60 11.31
N ASP A 79 7.57 -7.14 11.40
CA ASP A 79 8.08 -7.82 12.58
C ASP A 79 8.52 -6.82 13.67
N ALA A 80 8.98 -7.32 14.81
CA ALA A 80 9.47 -6.49 15.91
C ALA A 80 10.72 -5.65 15.53
N GLY A 81 11.47 -6.08 14.52
CA GLY A 81 12.63 -5.36 13.97
C GLY A 81 12.26 -4.36 12.87
N GLY A 82 10.97 -4.21 12.56
CA GLY A 82 10.49 -3.29 11.54
C GLY A 82 10.64 -3.79 10.11
N ARG A 83 10.92 -5.08 9.90
CA ARG A 83 11.07 -5.71 8.58
C ARG A 83 9.75 -6.33 8.13
N PHE A 84 9.63 -6.60 6.84
CA PHE A 84 8.48 -7.26 6.25
C PHE A 84 8.24 -8.64 6.87
N ASP A 85 7.02 -8.88 7.34
CA ASP A 85 6.53 -10.14 7.89
C ASP A 85 5.49 -10.74 6.95
N PRO A 86 5.79 -11.87 6.27
CA PRO A 86 4.89 -12.46 5.28
C PRO A 86 3.61 -13.04 5.90
N VAL A 87 3.64 -13.49 7.16
CA VAL A 87 2.46 -14.05 7.83
C VAL A 87 1.46 -12.94 8.13
N ARG A 88 1.92 -11.85 8.76
CA ARG A 88 1.09 -10.69 9.03
C ARG A 88 0.56 -10.04 7.76
N PHE A 89 1.38 -10.03 6.70
CA PHE A 89 0.93 -9.54 5.40
C PHE A 89 -0.22 -10.39 4.87
N ALA A 90 -0.08 -11.72 4.84
CA ALA A 90 -1.10 -12.63 4.33
C ALA A 90 -2.43 -12.49 5.10
N GLU A 91 -2.37 -12.36 6.42
CA GLU A 91 -3.55 -12.14 7.28
C GLU A 91 -4.30 -10.86 6.91
N GLN A 92 -3.60 -9.74 6.73
CA GLN A 92 -4.23 -8.48 6.35
C GLN A 92 -4.73 -8.50 4.90
N ALA A 93 -3.93 -9.07 3.98
CA ALA A 93 -4.27 -9.18 2.57
C ALA A 93 -5.50 -10.09 2.32
N ALA A 94 -5.78 -11.05 3.22
CA ALA A 94 -6.94 -11.94 3.12
C ALA A 94 -8.29 -11.23 3.34
N ARG A 95 -8.29 -10.00 3.86
CA ARG A 95 -9.53 -9.25 4.09
C ARG A 95 -10.32 -9.07 2.78
N PRO A 96 -11.65 -9.29 2.78
CA PRO A 96 -12.47 -9.21 1.56
C PRO A 96 -12.44 -7.82 0.91
N GLN A 97 -12.32 -6.74 1.71
CA GLN A 97 -12.27 -5.37 1.22
C GLN A 97 -10.94 -5.02 0.53
N VAL A 98 -9.86 -5.72 0.85
CA VAL A 98 -8.56 -5.53 0.18
C VAL A 98 -8.64 -6.15 -1.21
N ARG A 99 -8.75 -5.30 -2.22
CA ARG A 99 -8.91 -5.70 -3.63
C ARG A 99 -7.60 -5.73 -4.38
N MET A 100 -6.68 -4.84 -4.01
CA MET A 100 -5.36 -4.71 -4.61
C MET A 100 -4.34 -4.32 -3.54
N ILE A 101 -3.07 -4.48 -3.86
CA ILE A 101 -1.95 -4.07 -3.02
C ILE A 101 -1.05 -3.14 -3.83
N GLU A 102 -0.58 -2.07 -3.20
CA GLU A 102 0.31 -1.10 -3.80
C GLU A 102 1.60 -0.97 -2.98
N VAL A 103 2.74 -1.25 -3.59
CA VAL A 103 4.06 -1.01 -2.97
C VAL A 103 4.47 0.44 -3.23
N LYS A 104 4.54 1.24 -2.18
CA LYS A 104 4.96 2.63 -2.28
C LYS A 104 6.47 2.74 -2.26
N LEU A 105 7.08 3.14 -3.36
CA LEU A 105 8.52 3.44 -3.47
C LEU A 105 8.81 4.88 -3.07
N SER A 106 7.99 5.83 -3.53
CA SER A 106 8.13 7.25 -3.25
C SER A 106 6.81 8.00 -3.46
N GLN A 107 6.79 9.28 -3.14
CA GLN A 107 5.65 10.17 -3.38
C GLN A 107 6.11 11.52 -3.93
N GLY A 108 5.29 12.18 -4.76
CA GLY A 108 5.64 13.42 -5.43
C GLY A 108 5.94 14.59 -4.49
N ALA A 109 5.25 14.68 -3.36
CA ALA A 109 5.42 15.78 -2.40
C ALA A 109 6.80 15.80 -1.72
N LYS A 110 7.44 14.63 -1.56
CA LYS A 110 8.78 14.48 -0.94
C LYS A 110 9.47 13.21 -1.47
N PRO A 111 9.98 13.23 -2.69
CA PRO A 111 10.41 12.02 -3.39
C PRO A 111 11.64 11.33 -2.78
N GLY A 112 12.53 12.03 -2.12
CA GLY A 112 13.74 11.46 -1.50
C GLY A 112 13.61 11.12 -0.02
N HIS A 113 12.43 11.27 0.57
CA HIS A 113 12.23 11.09 2.01
C HIS A 113 11.16 10.04 2.30
N GLY A 114 11.34 9.31 3.42
CA GLY A 114 10.28 8.50 4.01
C GLY A 114 9.21 9.34 4.71
N GLY A 115 8.14 8.69 5.15
CA GLY A 115 7.09 9.32 5.95
C GLY A 115 7.56 9.58 7.39
N VAL A 116 7.12 10.69 7.98
CA VAL A 116 7.34 11.01 9.39
C VAL A 116 6.02 11.36 10.05
N LEU A 117 5.67 10.65 11.12
CA LEU A 117 4.57 11.00 12.01
C LEU A 117 5.16 11.37 13.37
N PRO A 118 5.07 12.65 13.79
CA PRO A 118 5.64 13.11 15.06
C PRO A 118 5.11 12.35 16.26
N ALA A 119 5.94 12.12 17.27
CA ALA A 119 5.61 11.38 18.49
C ALA A 119 4.29 11.85 19.15
N ALA A 120 4.07 13.17 19.22
CA ALA A 120 2.86 13.76 19.79
C ALA A 120 1.55 13.37 19.06
N LYS A 121 1.63 12.90 17.81
CA LYS A 121 0.48 12.42 17.02
C LYS A 121 0.28 10.91 17.13
N VAL A 122 1.23 10.16 17.66
CA VAL A 122 1.14 8.69 17.77
C VAL A 122 0.30 8.31 18.99
N SER A 123 -1.02 8.38 18.83
CA SER A 123 -2.00 7.91 19.83
C SER A 123 -1.97 6.38 19.98
N ALA A 124 -2.65 5.85 21.00
CA ALA A 124 -2.79 4.41 21.19
C ALA A 124 -3.43 3.71 19.97
N GLU A 125 -4.43 4.32 19.35
CA GLU A 125 -5.08 3.78 18.14
C GLU A 125 -4.15 3.75 16.93
N ILE A 126 -3.38 4.82 16.72
CA ILE A 126 -2.41 4.89 15.63
C ILE A 126 -1.28 3.90 15.86
N ALA A 127 -0.80 3.79 17.09
CA ALA A 127 0.22 2.83 17.49
C ALA A 127 -0.23 1.39 17.23
N ALA A 128 -1.43 1.04 17.63
CA ALA A 128 -2.04 -0.28 17.38
C ALA A 128 -2.20 -0.55 15.88
N THR A 129 -2.67 0.43 15.11
CA THR A 129 -2.86 0.31 13.65
C THR A 129 -1.53 0.07 12.92
N ARG A 130 -0.48 0.80 13.31
CA ARG A 130 0.83 0.74 12.65
C ARG A 130 1.75 -0.35 13.18
N GLY A 131 1.45 -0.92 14.35
CA GLY A 131 2.33 -1.87 15.04
C GLY A 131 3.61 -1.20 15.56
N VAL A 132 3.47 -0.03 16.21
CA VAL A 132 4.57 0.77 16.76
C VAL A 132 4.28 1.17 18.21
N PRO A 133 5.29 1.59 19.03
CA PRO A 133 5.05 2.08 20.38
C PRO A 133 4.28 3.40 20.40
N VAL A 134 3.43 3.59 21.41
CA VAL A 134 2.68 4.84 21.65
C VAL A 134 3.64 5.98 22.00
N GLY A 135 3.40 7.17 21.45
CA GLY A 135 4.17 8.37 21.79
C GLY A 135 5.61 8.36 21.28
N VAL A 136 5.96 7.45 20.40
CA VAL A 136 7.27 7.40 19.72
C VAL A 136 7.12 7.85 18.29
N GLU A 137 8.04 8.68 17.81
CA GLU A 137 8.05 9.13 16.43
C GLU A 137 8.07 7.93 15.48
N CYS A 138 7.18 7.97 14.47
CA CYS A 138 7.01 6.89 13.52
C CYS A 138 7.61 7.31 12.18
N VAL A 139 8.78 6.77 11.86
CA VAL A 139 9.54 7.10 10.66
C VAL A 139 9.52 5.90 9.70
N SER A 140 9.17 6.17 8.44
CA SER A 140 9.38 5.21 7.35
C SER A 140 10.77 5.43 6.77
N PRO A 141 11.60 4.40 6.58
CA PRO A 141 12.87 4.52 5.86
C PRO A 141 12.70 5.08 4.45
N ALA A 142 13.73 5.72 3.90
CA ALA A 142 13.71 6.21 2.52
C ALA A 142 13.62 5.09 1.48
N SER A 143 14.08 3.88 1.82
CA SER A 143 14.10 2.71 0.94
C SER A 143 13.51 1.48 1.63
N HIS A 144 12.97 0.57 0.83
CA HIS A 144 12.54 -0.74 1.33
C HIS A 144 13.73 -1.61 1.72
N SER A 145 13.60 -2.37 2.82
CA SER A 145 14.61 -3.34 3.23
C SER A 145 14.46 -4.70 2.52
N ALA A 146 13.32 -4.95 1.88
CA ALA A 146 13.02 -6.21 1.20
C ALA A 146 13.69 -6.32 -0.18
N PHE A 147 14.05 -5.21 -0.80
CA PHE A 147 14.69 -5.17 -2.12
C PHE A 147 15.50 -3.88 -2.30
N SER A 148 16.46 -3.91 -3.23
CA SER A 148 17.33 -2.75 -3.55
C SER A 148 17.57 -2.57 -5.06
N THR A 149 16.98 -3.43 -5.88
CA THR A 149 17.14 -3.40 -7.35
C THR A 149 15.78 -3.48 -8.04
N PRO A 150 15.67 -3.07 -9.32
CA PRO A 150 14.44 -3.27 -10.09
C PRO A 150 13.97 -4.72 -10.15
N ILE A 151 14.87 -5.67 -10.35
CA ILE A 151 14.52 -7.10 -10.32
C ILE A 151 14.01 -7.51 -8.95
N GLY A 152 14.69 -7.13 -7.87
CA GLY A 152 14.24 -7.42 -6.50
C GLY A 152 12.86 -6.82 -6.19
N LEU A 153 12.53 -5.64 -6.73
CA LEU A 153 11.17 -5.08 -6.65
C LEU A 153 10.15 -6.02 -7.30
N LEU A 154 10.42 -6.52 -8.51
CA LEU A 154 9.50 -7.39 -9.23
C LEU A 154 9.34 -8.75 -8.53
N GLU A 155 10.41 -9.31 -8.00
CA GLU A 155 10.37 -10.52 -7.16
C GLU A 155 9.53 -10.30 -5.90
N PHE A 156 9.67 -9.14 -5.26
CA PHE A 156 8.85 -8.79 -4.10
C PHE A 156 7.38 -8.64 -4.48
N VAL A 157 7.06 -7.96 -5.59
CA VAL A 157 5.70 -7.86 -6.14
C VAL A 157 5.11 -9.25 -6.41
N ALA A 158 5.86 -10.16 -7.04
CA ALA A 158 5.43 -11.54 -7.29
C ALA A 158 5.14 -12.28 -5.99
N ARG A 159 6.02 -12.16 -4.99
CA ARG A 159 5.83 -12.75 -3.66
C ARG A 159 4.58 -12.22 -2.95
N LEU A 160 4.32 -10.91 -3.00
CA LEU A 160 3.11 -10.33 -2.41
C LEU A 160 1.84 -10.83 -3.10
N ARG A 161 1.90 -11.04 -4.41
CA ARG A 161 0.79 -11.62 -5.19
C ARG A 161 0.47 -13.05 -4.74
N GLU A 162 1.48 -13.87 -4.55
CA GLU A 162 1.30 -15.23 -4.00
C GLU A 162 0.70 -15.19 -2.58
N LEU A 163 1.29 -14.41 -1.69
CA LEU A 163 0.85 -14.29 -0.29
C LEU A 163 -0.57 -13.72 -0.15
N SER A 164 -1.04 -12.92 -1.10
CA SER A 164 -2.39 -12.36 -1.12
C SER A 164 -3.42 -13.26 -1.78
N GLY A 165 -3.05 -14.48 -2.20
CA GLY A 165 -3.93 -15.40 -2.90
C GLY A 165 -4.25 -14.99 -4.35
N GLY A 166 -3.35 -14.25 -4.99
CA GLY A 166 -3.47 -13.86 -6.40
C GLY A 166 -4.15 -12.50 -6.64
N LYS A 167 -4.26 -11.65 -5.62
CA LYS A 167 -4.73 -10.26 -5.79
C LYS A 167 -3.75 -9.46 -6.64
N PRO A 168 -4.20 -8.47 -7.41
CA PRO A 168 -3.32 -7.59 -8.16
C PRO A 168 -2.37 -6.84 -7.22
N VAL A 169 -1.11 -6.79 -7.57
CA VAL A 169 -0.05 -6.05 -6.85
C VAL A 169 0.67 -5.15 -7.84
N GLY A 170 0.74 -3.88 -7.54
CA GLY A 170 1.48 -2.87 -8.29
C GLY A 170 2.39 -2.05 -7.39
N PHE A 171 2.94 -0.98 -7.92
CA PHE A 171 3.77 -0.07 -7.14
C PHE A 171 3.52 1.39 -7.55
N LYS A 172 3.79 2.30 -6.63
CA LYS A 172 3.68 3.75 -6.79
C LYS A 172 5.03 4.41 -6.59
N LEU A 173 5.38 5.33 -7.49
CA LEU A 173 6.61 6.12 -7.39
C LEU A 173 6.42 7.53 -7.92
N ALA A 174 7.25 8.46 -7.45
CA ALA A 174 7.51 9.72 -8.14
C ALA A 174 8.71 9.48 -9.08
N ILE A 175 8.54 9.81 -10.34
CA ILE A 175 9.63 9.71 -11.33
C ILE A 175 10.47 10.99 -11.21
N GLY A 176 11.65 10.86 -10.59
CA GLY A 176 12.64 11.93 -10.50
C GLY A 176 13.47 12.00 -11.78
N HIS A 177 14.17 10.93 -12.06
CA HIS A 177 14.94 10.77 -13.28
C HIS A 177 14.30 9.71 -14.20
N PRO A 178 14.01 10.03 -15.48
CA PRO A 178 13.35 9.08 -16.38
C PRO A 178 14.06 7.74 -16.52
N TRP A 179 15.39 7.70 -16.44
CA TRP A 179 16.15 6.45 -16.54
C TRP A 179 15.89 5.48 -15.37
N GLU A 180 15.50 5.97 -14.19
CA GLU A 180 15.10 5.11 -13.06
C GLU A 180 13.84 4.32 -13.41
N TRP A 181 12.85 5.01 -14.01
CA TRP A 181 11.67 4.35 -14.55
C TRP A 181 12.01 3.37 -15.69
N PHE A 182 12.86 3.79 -16.61
CA PHE A 182 13.30 2.90 -17.71
C PHE A 182 14.04 1.67 -17.18
N GLY A 183 14.79 1.78 -16.07
CA GLY A 183 15.41 0.63 -15.41
C GLY A 183 14.37 -0.38 -14.90
N ILE A 184 13.28 0.09 -14.31
CA ILE A 184 12.17 -0.77 -13.87
C ILE A 184 11.44 -1.37 -15.09
N ALA A 185 11.12 -0.56 -16.10
CA ALA A 185 10.45 -1.02 -17.31
C ALA A 185 11.27 -2.07 -18.07
N LYS A 186 12.61 -1.89 -18.14
CA LYS A 186 13.51 -2.89 -18.71
C LYS A 186 13.48 -4.19 -17.92
N ALA A 187 13.55 -4.11 -16.58
CA ALA A 187 13.45 -5.30 -15.73
C ALA A 187 12.12 -6.03 -15.94
N MET A 188 11.00 -5.31 -16.07
CA MET A 188 9.68 -5.91 -16.38
C MET A 188 9.68 -6.62 -17.73
N HIS A 189 10.32 -6.04 -18.75
CA HIS A 189 10.41 -6.65 -20.07
C HIS A 189 11.29 -7.92 -20.08
N GLU A 190 12.43 -7.88 -19.39
CA GLU A 190 13.37 -9.01 -19.31
C GLU A 190 12.84 -10.16 -18.44
N SER A 191 12.03 -9.84 -17.43
CA SER A 191 11.47 -10.83 -16.51
C SER A 191 10.03 -11.24 -16.83
N ALA A 192 9.65 -11.31 -18.09
CA ALA A 192 8.27 -11.48 -18.63
C ALA A 192 7.24 -12.30 -17.80
N SER A 193 7.68 -13.02 -16.78
CA SER A 193 6.86 -13.75 -15.81
C SER A 193 6.25 -12.88 -14.69
N LEU A 194 6.67 -11.63 -14.57
CA LEU A 194 6.36 -10.77 -13.43
C LEU A 194 5.40 -9.62 -13.77
N ALA A 195 5.07 -9.48 -15.06
CA ALA A 195 4.11 -8.49 -15.52
C ALA A 195 2.66 -8.89 -15.19
#